data_3d4a866371c6a74eb6569720281d9747
#
_entry.id   3d4a866371c6a74eb6569720281d9747
#
_cell.length_a   1.000
_cell.length_b   1.000
_cell.length_c   1.000
_cell.angle_alpha   90.00
_cell.angle_beta   90.00
_cell.angle_gamma   90.00
#
_symmetry.space_group_name_H-M   'P 1'
#
loop_
_entity.id
_entity.type
_entity.pdbx_description
1 polymer ?
#
loop_
_entity_poly.entity_id
_entity_poly.type
_entity_poly.pdbx_seq_one_letter_code
_entity_poly.pdbx_strand_id
1 'polypeptide(L)'
;MIKLYKRNPDGTQAYHEAWVTEQGVLEHWGVIGEVGEHQQHSFATGLDEAGNLASVLRKARENGFEELPDSALQTLVIEYEEALDDPQQAERRQALAGDLDEFLGWTGLGCCEGSDDGAGTLEVFCRVVDFDIASAAIAAEVENTDCGDFRRIYQLAGVD
;
A
#
# COMPACT_ATOMS: atom_id res chain seq x y z
N MET A 1 -12.54 -1.54 -4.98
CA MET A 1 -11.83 -1.73 -3.69
C MET A 1 -12.22 -0.63 -2.71
N ILE A 2 -12.52 -0.98 -1.47
CA ILE A 2 -12.77 -0.05 -0.38
C ILE A 2 -11.76 -0.35 0.72
N LYS A 3 -11.08 0.69 1.23
CA LYS A 3 -10.10 0.59 2.32
C LYS A 3 -10.57 1.42 3.51
N LEU A 4 -10.62 0.81 4.67
CA LEU A 4 -11.01 1.43 5.93
C LEU A 4 -9.88 1.35 6.94
N TYR A 5 -9.78 2.34 7.80
CA TYR A 5 -8.74 2.42 8.83
C TYR A 5 -9.33 2.79 10.18
N LYS A 6 -8.67 2.37 11.23
CA LYS A 6 -9.03 2.69 12.61
C LYS A 6 -7.79 2.79 13.47
N ARG A 7 -7.69 3.85 14.28
CA ARG A 7 -6.68 3.92 15.33
C ARG A 7 -7.17 3.16 16.57
N ASN A 8 -6.39 2.20 17.02
CA ASN A 8 -6.67 1.43 18.22
C ASN A 8 -6.31 2.22 19.49
N PRO A 9 -6.88 1.85 20.66
CA PRO A 9 -6.57 2.51 21.94
C PRO A 9 -5.08 2.41 22.35
N ASP A 10 -4.36 1.37 21.90
CA ASP A 10 -2.92 1.19 22.13
C ASP A 10 -2.02 2.06 21.21
N GLY A 11 -2.61 2.86 20.33
CA GLY A 11 -1.92 3.72 19.39
C GLY A 11 -1.57 3.08 18.05
N THR A 12 -1.76 1.77 17.88
CA THR A 12 -1.61 1.10 16.58
C THR A 12 -2.73 1.50 15.63
N GLN A 13 -2.49 1.34 14.33
CA GLN A 13 -3.50 1.58 13.32
C GLN A 13 -3.87 0.25 12.64
N ALA A 14 -5.15 -0.05 12.62
CA ALA A 14 -5.69 -1.22 11.94
C ALA A 14 -6.25 -0.84 10.57
N TYR A 15 -6.19 -1.76 9.63
CA TYR A 15 -6.83 -1.65 8.32
C TYR A 15 -7.88 -2.76 8.14
N HIS A 16 -8.88 -2.49 7.32
CA HIS A 16 -9.92 -3.42 6.90
C HIS A 16 -10.37 -3.05 5.51
N GLU A 17 -10.17 -3.94 4.56
CA GLU A 17 -10.44 -3.65 3.15
C GLU A 17 -11.19 -4.79 2.47
N ALA A 18 -11.84 -4.49 1.38
CA ALA A 18 -12.52 -5.47 0.54
C ALA A 18 -12.48 -5.08 -0.93
N TRP A 19 -12.41 -6.08 -1.79
CA TRP A 19 -12.50 -5.90 -3.23
C TRP A 19 -13.20 -7.08 -3.90
N VAL A 20 -13.75 -6.82 -5.07
CA VAL A 20 -14.44 -7.83 -5.88
C VAL A 20 -13.42 -8.70 -6.60
N THR A 21 -13.68 -10.01 -6.60
CA THR A 21 -12.97 -11.04 -7.37
C THR A 21 -13.94 -11.77 -8.26
N GLU A 22 -13.47 -12.66 -9.12
CA GLU A 22 -14.33 -13.54 -9.92
C GLU A 22 -15.23 -14.46 -9.07
N GLN A 23 -14.81 -14.75 -7.82
CA GLN A 23 -15.49 -15.68 -6.92
C GLN A 23 -16.37 -14.99 -5.87
N GLY A 24 -16.39 -13.67 -5.86
CA GLY A 24 -17.14 -12.90 -4.84
C GLY A 24 -16.38 -11.68 -4.34
N VAL A 25 -16.33 -11.52 -3.03
CA VAL A 25 -15.61 -10.42 -2.36
C VAL A 25 -14.49 -11.01 -1.50
N LEU A 26 -13.28 -10.54 -1.70
CA LEU A 26 -12.17 -10.81 -0.79
C LEU A 26 -12.15 -9.71 0.28
N GLU A 27 -12.19 -10.12 1.53
CA GLU A 27 -12.02 -9.28 2.71
C GLU A 27 -10.63 -9.52 3.29
N HIS A 28 -9.94 -8.44 3.68
CA HIS A 28 -8.59 -8.47 4.22
C HIS A 28 -8.44 -7.46 5.35
N TRP A 29 -7.81 -7.84 6.46
CA TRP A 29 -7.69 -6.99 7.64
C TRP A 29 -6.44 -7.31 8.45
N GLY A 30 -5.98 -6.33 9.22
CA GLY A 30 -4.81 -6.46 10.08
C GLY A 30 -4.38 -5.15 10.71
N VAL A 31 -3.16 -5.15 11.22
CA VAL A 31 -2.45 -3.94 11.69
C VAL A 31 -1.53 -3.46 10.56
N ILE A 32 -1.46 -2.15 10.32
CA ILE A 32 -0.59 -1.60 9.27
C ILE A 32 0.87 -2.01 9.50
N GLY A 33 1.54 -2.40 8.41
CA GLY A 33 2.90 -2.92 8.44
C GLY A 33 3.01 -4.43 8.60
N GLU A 34 1.89 -5.12 8.85
CA GLU A 34 1.84 -6.58 8.97
C GLU A 34 0.94 -7.17 7.89
N VAL A 35 1.34 -8.30 7.33
CA VAL A 35 0.46 -9.11 6.48
C VAL A 35 -0.67 -9.62 7.36
N GLY A 36 -1.89 -9.22 7.02
CA GLY A 36 -3.06 -9.56 7.82
C GLY A 36 -3.68 -10.91 7.46
N GLU A 37 -4.93 -11.05 7.85
CA GLU A 37 -5.77 -12.19 7.55
C GLU A 37 -6.74 -11.84 6.41
N HIS A 38 -7.20 -12.83 5.67
CA HIS A 38 -8.16 -12.63 4.59
C HIS A 38 -9.22 -13.71 4.56
N GLN A 39 -10.37 -13.37 3.97
CA GLN A 39 -11.49 -14.29 3.79
C GLN A 39 -12.20 -14.03 2.47
N GLN A 40 -12.50 -15.11 1.73
CA GLN A 40 -13.32 -15.03 0.51
C GLN A 40 -14.79 -15.21 0.87
N HIS A 41 -15.64 -14.27 0.43
CA HIS A 41 -17.09 -14.32 0.55
C HIS A 41 -17.72 -14.53 -0.83
N SER A 42 -18.69 -15.43 -0.92
CA SER A 42 -19.48 -15.56 -2.15
C SER A 42 -20.41 -14.36 -2.33
N PHE A 43 -20.77 -14.05 -3.57
CA PHE A 43 -21.78 -13.02 -3.83
C PHE A 43 -23.12 -13.36 -3.20
N ALA A 44 -23.70 -12.42 -2.49
CA ALA A 44 -25.05 -12.54 -1.95
C ALA A 44 -26.09 -12.33 -3.06
N THR A 45 -27.12 -13.17 -3.07
CA THR A 45 -28.21 -13.08 -4.05
C THR A 45 -28.96 -11.76 -3.88
N GLY A 46 -29.17 -11.06 -4.99
CA GLY A 46 -29.97 -9.82 -5.02
C GLY A 46 -29.17 -8.55 -4.70
N LEU A 47 -27.85 -8.65 -4.49
CA LEU A 47 -26.97 -7.50 -4.34
C LEU A 47 -26.08 -7.35 -5.58
N ASP A 48 -25.84 -6.10 -5.98
CA ASP A 48 -24.80 -5.75 -6.92
C ASP A 48 -23.39 -5.76 -6.27
N GLU A 49 -22.34 -5.44 -7.01
CA GLU A 49 -20.97 -5.41 -6.48
C GLU A 49 -20.84 -4.43 -5.30
N ALA A 50 -21.38 -3.24 -5.42
CA ALA A 50 -21.33 -2.22 -4.37
C ALA A 50 -22.08 -2.68 -3.10
N GLY A 51 -23.25 -3.32 -3.26
CA GLY A 51 -24.02 -3.90 -2.17
C GLY A 51 -23.28 -5.04 -1.47
N ASN A 52 -22.59 -5.90 -2.21
CA ASN A 52 -21.76 -6.97 -1.66
C ASN A 52 -20.57 -6.42 -0.86
N LEU A 53 -19.83 -5.43 -1.40
CA LEU A 53 -18.75 -4.75 -0.68
C LEU A 53 -19.25 -4.11 0.62
N ALA A 54 -20.35 -3.37 0.56
CA ALA A 54 -20.96 -2.73 1.73
C ALA A 54 -21.39 -3.75 2.79
N SER A 55 -21.96 -4.87 2.37
CA SER A 55 -22.38 -5.95 3.26
C SER A 55 -21.20 -6.57 4.02
N VAL A 56 -20.10 -6.86 3.32
CA VAL A 56 -18.87 -7.44 3.90
C VAL A 56 -18.24 -6.45 4.90
N LEU A 57 -18.15 -5.17 4.55
CA LEU A 57 -17.51 -4.14 5.40
C LEU A 57 -18.42 -3.54 6.47
N ARG A 58 -19.69 -3.91 6.53
CA ARG A 58 -20.66 -3.33 7.48
C ARG A 58 -20.20 -3.43 8.93
N LYS A 59 -19.73 -4.61 9.35
CA LYS A 59 -19.27 -4.83 10.72
C LYS A 59 -18.02 -4.00 11.05
N ALA A 60 -17.10 -3.85 10.10
CA ALA A 60 -15.94 -2.99 10.27
C ALA A 60 -16.35 -1.52 10.49
N ARG A 61 -17.28 -1.01 9.67
CA ARG A 61 -17.83 0.36 9.84
C ARG A 61 -18.56 0.54 11.17
N GLU A 62 -19.35 -0.42 11.61
CA GLU A 62 -20.01 -0.42 12.93
C GLU A 62 -18.98 -0.40 14.08
N ASN A 63 -17.79 -0.97 13.87
CA ASN A 63 -16.68 -0.97 14.83
C ASN A 63 -15.78 0.27 14.74
N GLY A 64 -16.13 1.28 13.95
CA GLY A 64 -15.45 2.56 13.86
C GLY A 64 -14.32 2.64 12.83
N PHE A 65 -14.29 1.71 11.87
CA PHE A 65 -13.40 1.85 10.71
C PHE A 65 -13.99 2.83 9.70
N GLU A 66 -13.16 3.73 9.19
CA GLU A 66 -13.53 4.80 8.26
C GLU A 66 -12.54 4.89 7.10
N GLU A 67 -13.00 5.40 5.96
CA GLU A 67 -12.12 5.74 4.85
C GLU A 67 -11.25 6.94 5.23
N LEU A 68 -9.98 6.90 4.88
CA LEU A 68 -9.10 8.05 4.99
C LEU A 68 -9.25 8.95 3.77
N PRO A 69 -9.35 10.27 3.94
CA PRO A 69 -9.26 11.19 2.82
C PRO A 69 -7.85 11.15 2.20
N ASP A 70 -7.75 11.42 0.90
CA ASP A 70 -6.46 11.44 0.19
C ASP A 70 -5.44 12.38 0.84
N SER A 71 -5.91 13.47 1.44
CA SER A 71 -5.07 14.43 2.18
C SER A 71 -4.44 13.88 3.45
N ALA A 72 -4.94 12.77 3.98
CA ALA A 72 -4.34 12.08 5.13
C ALA A 72 -3.22 11.12 4.73
N LEU A 73 -3.09 10.79 3.45
CA LEU A 73 -2.00 9.96 2.95
C LEU A 73 -0.73 10.79 2.74
N GLN A 74 0.38 10.22 3.11
CA GLN A 74 1.70 10.82 2.98
C GLN A 74 2.39 10.31 1.71
N THR A 75 3.12 11.17 1.03
CA THR A 75 3.91 10.74 -0.14
C THR A 75 5.30 10.33 0.34
N LEU A 76 5.63 9.07 0.12
CA LEU A 76 6.94 8.48 0.37
C LEU A 76 7.67 8.32 -0.96
N VAL A 77 8.92 8.72 -1.02
CA VAL A 77 9.78 8.59 -2.21
C VAL A 77 11.00 7.75 -1.87
N ILE A 78 11.29 6.77 -2.72
CA ILE A 78 12.52 5.99 -2.68
C ILE A 78 13.39 6.46 -3.83
N GLU A 79 14.56 7.00 -3.52
CA GLU A 79 15.50 7.54 -4.52
C GLU A 79 16.65 6.58 -4.73
N TYR A 80 16.91 6.26 -6.00
CA TYR A 80 18.07 5.52 -6.48
C TYR A 80 18.95 6.40 -7.34
N GLU A 81 20.25 6.10 -7.38
CA GLU A 81 21.10 6.62 -8.45
C GLU A 81 20.74 5.91 -9.77
N GLU A 82 20.71 6.65 -10.87
CA GLU A 82 20.41 6.08 -12.17
C GLU A 82 21.48 5.06 -12.56
N ALA A 83 21.07 3.84 -12.88
CA ALA A 83 21.96 2.77 -13.32
C ALA A 83 22.21 2.88 -14.83
N LEU A 84 22.97 3.89 -15.25
CA LEU A 84 23.25 4.20 -16.65
C LEU A 84 23.98 3.07 -17.39
N ASP A 85 24.72 2.23 -16.67
CA ASP A 85 25.63 1.22 -17.24
C ASP A 85 25.15 -0.24 -17.08
N ASP A 86 24.03 -0.48 -16.36
CA ASP A 86 23.48 -1.82 -16.15
C ASP A 86 22.00 -1.92 -16.51
N PRO A 87 21.67 -2.40 -17.74
CA PRO A 87 20.29 -2.57 -18.17
C PRO A 87 19.45 -3.50 -17.29
N GLN A 88 20.06 -4.52 -16.68
CA GLN A 88 19.34 -5.46 -15.80
C GLN A 88 18.95 -4.79 -14.49
N GLN A 89 19.80 -3.94 -13.95
CA GLN A 89 19.49 -3.18 -12.75
C GLN A 89 18.40 -2.14 -13.01
N ALA A 90 18.42 -1.48 -14.15
CA ALA A 90 17.37 -0.56 -14.57
C ALA A 90 16.02 -1.26 -14.69
N GLU A 91 15.96 -2.45 -15.32
CA GLU A 91 14.73 -3.24 -15.44
C GLU A 91 14.18 -3.68 -14.07
N ARG A 92 15.03 -4.14 -13.16
CA ARG A 92 14.63 -4.54 -11.79
C ARG A 92 14.10 -3.36 -10.99
N ARG A 93 14.70 -2.18 -11.10
CA ARG A 93 14.21 -0.97 -10.44
C ARG A 93 12.88 -0.50 -11.02
N GLN A 94 12.65 -0.65 -12.31
CA GLN A 94 11.35 -0.37 -12.92
C GLN A 94 10.27 -1.34 -12.45
N ALA A 95 10.60 -2.61 -12.24
CA ALA A 95 9.68 -3.61 -11.69
C ALA A 95 9.35 -3.36 -10.21
N LEU A 96 10.22 -2.68 -9.48
CA LEU A 96 10.08 -2.42 -8.04
C LEU A 96 8.78 -1.71 -7.68
N ALA A 97 8.31 -0.79 -8.51
CA ALA A 97 7.03 -0.09 -8.25
C ALA A 97 5.85 -1.06 -8.15
N GLY A 98 5.83 -2.09 -9.00
CA GLY A 98 4.79 -3.15 -8.95
C GLY A 98 4.93 -4.04 -7.72
N ASP A 99 6.15 -4.45 -7.38
CA ASP A 99 6.42 -5.28 -6.20
C ASP A 99 6.07 -4.54 -4.91
N LEU A 100 6.39 -3.24 -4.83
CA LEU A 100 6.04 -2.40 -3.69
C LEU A 100 4.54 -2.12 -3.60
N ASP A 101 3.85 -1.97 -4.73
CA ASP A 101 2.40 -1.83 -4.73
C ASP A 101 1.71 -3.05 -4.11
N GLU A 102 2.15 -4.24 -4.47
CA GLU A 102 1.66 -5.49 -3.87
C GLU A 102 2.01 -5.58 -2.38
N PHE A 103 3.26 -5.30 -2.01
CA PHE A 103 3.73 -5.33 -0.62
C PHE A 103 2.96 -4.34 0.27
N LEU A 104 2.83 -3.08 -0.17
CA LEU A 104 2.11 -2.04 0.57
C LEU A 104 0.60 -2.36 0.67
N GLY A 105 0.03 -2.96 -0.37
CA GLY A 105 -1.34 -3.45 -0.35
C GLY A 105 -1.56 -4.52 0.71
N TRP A 106 -0.76 -5.59 0.70
CA TRP A 106 -0.88 -6.70 1.65
C TRP A 106 -0.51 -6.37 3.10
N THR A 107 0.15 -5.26 3.34
CA THR A 107 0.48 -4.77 4.69
C THR A 107 -0.42 -3.61 5.16
N GLY A 108 -1.43 -3.24 4.37
CA GLY A 108 -2.33 -2.13 4.68
C GLY A 108 -1.65 -0.76 4.70
N LEU A 109 -0.38 -0.68 4.29
CA LEU A 109 0.42 0.55 4.37
C LEU A 109 0.06 1.57 3.30
N GLY A 110 -0.45 1.14 2.15
CA GLY A 110 -0.80 2.05 1.07
C GLY A 110 -0.71 1.44 -0.32
N CYS A 111 -0.19 2.21 -1.26
CA CYS A 111 0.02 1.80 -2.65
C CYS A 111 1.24 2.50 -3.24
N CYS A 112 1.74 1.96 -4.35
CA CYS A 112 2.77 2.60 -5.15
C CYS A 112 2.14 3.19 -6.42
N GLU A 113 2.44 4.46 -6.73
CA GLU A 113 1.85 5.17 -7.87
C GLU A 113 2.69 5.06 -9.14
N GLY A 114 3.95 4.66 -9.02
CA GLY A 114 4.86 4.49 -10.14
C GLY A 114 6.26 5.02 -9.86
N SER A 115 7.01 5.22 -10.93
CA SER A 115 8.38 5.73 -10.87
C SER A 115 8.60 6.83 -11.92
N ASP A 116 9.55 7.70 -11.67
CA ASP A 116 10.00 8.74 -12.59
C ASP A 116 11.52 8.70 -12.75
N ASP A 117 11.98 8.78 -14.00
CA ASP A 117 13.39 8.83 -14.37
C ASP A 117 13.75 10.27 -14.70
N GLY A 118 14.65 10.88 -13.98
CA GLY A 118 15.07 12.23 -14.32
C GLY A 118 16.37 12.65 -13.66
N ALA A 119 17.19 13.42 -14.40
CA ALA A 119 18.40 14.09 -13.91
C ALA A 119 19.41 13.20 -13.16
N GLY A 120 19.54 11.92 -13.54
CA GLY A 120 20.50 10.98 -12.96
C GLY A 120 19.99 10.25 -11.72
N THR A 121 18.68 10.31 -11.46
CA THR A 121 18.01 9.58 -10.38
C THR A 121 16.78 8.86 -10.89
N LEU A 122 16.45 7.73 -10.28
CA LEU A 122 15.16 7.07 -10.37
C LEU A 122 14.44 7.27 -9.05
N GLU A 123 13.23 7.78 -9.09
CA GLU A 123 12.39 7.96 -7.92
C GLU A 123 11.14 7.09 -8.01
N VAL A 124 10.85 6.33 -6.95
CA VAL A 124 9.65 5.51 -6.83
C VAL A 124 8.72 6.19 -5.82
N PHE A 125 7.48 6.47 -6.25
CA PHE A 125 6.49 7.22 -5.47
C PHE A 125 5.44 6.30 -4.87
N CYS A 126 5.24 6.38 -3.57
CA CYS A 126 4.22 5.65 -2.85
C CYS A 126 3.32 6.60 -2.03
N ARG A 127 2.03 6.25 -1.94
CA ARG A 127 1.07 6.92 -1.05
C ARG A 127 0.85 6.00 0.16
N VAL A 128 1.22 6.48 1.33
CA VAL A 128 1.25 5.66 2.55
C VAL A 128 0.46 6.29 3.69
N VAL A 129 -0.07 5.43 4.55
CA VAL A 129 -0.89 5.84 5.71
C VAL A 129 0.00 6.39 6.83
N ASP A 130 1.20 5.83 7.00
CA ASP A 130 2.18 6.23 8.01
C ASP A 130 3.58 6.13 7.41
N PHE A 131 4.26 7.27 7.30
CA PHE A 131 5.59 7.34 6.67
C PHE A 131 6.64 6.55 7.43
N ASP A 132 6.67 6.63 8.76
CA ASP A 132 7.72 6.01 9.56
C ASP A 132 7.62 4.47 9.49
N ILE A 133 6.41 3.94 9.60
CA ILE A 133 6.16 2.49 9.49
C ILE A 133 6.44 2.02 8.06
N ALA A 134 5.95 2.73 7.05
CA ALA A 134 6.16 2.36 5.64
C ALA A 134 7.63 2.42 5.24
N SER A 135 8.36 3.46 5.65
CA SER A 135 9.79 3.62 5.37
C SER A 135 10.61 2.47 5.96
N ALA A 136 10.35 2.11 7.22
CA ALA A 136 11.03 0.98 7.86
C ALA A 136 10.68 -0.37 7.21
N ALA A 137 9.41 -0.59 6.87
CA ALA A 137 8.94 -1.81 6.23
C ALA A 137 9.52 -1.98 4.81
N ILE A 138 9.51 -0.93 4.00
CA ILE A 138 10.10 -0.93 2.65
C ILE A 138 11.60 -1.19 2.72
N ALA A 139 12.32 -0.48 3.61
CA ALA A 139 13.76 -0.68 3.77
C ALA A 139 14.09 -2.15 4.10
N ALA A 140 13.34 -2.77 5.00
CA ALA A 140 13.50 -4.19 5.33
C ALA A 140 13.16 -5.13 4.18
N GLU A 141 12.11 -4.83 3.41
CA GLU A 141 11.66 -5.63 2.26
C GLU A 141 12.73 -5.66 1.15
N VAL A 142 13.36 -4.53 0.84
CA VAL A 142 14.33 -4.43 -0.25
C VAL A 142 15.77 -4.75 0.16
N GLU A 143 16.09 -4.82 1.47
CA GLU A 143 17.44 -4.91 2.02
C GLU A 143 18.29 -6.04 1.39
N ASN A 144 17.69 -7.20 1.16
CA ASN A 144 18.36 -8.37 0.61
C ASN A 144 18.06 -8.60 -0.87
N THR A 145 17.60 -7.59 -1.57
CA THR A 145 17.33 -7.59 -3.01
C THR A 145 18.29 -6.69 -3.76
N ASP A 146 18.26 -6.75 -5.09
CA ASP A 146 19.04 -5.85 -5.96
C ASP A 146 18.56 -4.37 -5.89
N CYS A 147 17.49 -4.10 -5.15
CA CYS A 147 16.95 -2.77 -4.89
C CYS A 147 17.26 -2.25 -3.48
N GLY A 148 18.11 -2.96 -2.71
CA GLY A 148 18.53 -2.54 -1.37
C GLY A 148 19.55 -1.40 -1.36
N ASP A 149 20.10 -1.02 -2.51
CA ASP A 149 21.09 0.04 -2.69
C ASP A 149 20.49 1.44 -2.90
N PHE A 150 19.25 1.66 -2.41
CA PHE A 150 18.62 2.98 -2.49
C PHE A 150 19.49 4.05 -1.80
N ARG A 151 19.47 5.26 -2.37
CA ARG A 151 20.20 6.40 -1.82
C ARG A 151 19.54 6.93 -0.55
N ARG A 152 18.22 7.05 -0.57
CA ARG A 152 17.40 7.50 0.56
C ARG A 152 15.92 7.17 0.37
N ILE A 153 15.23 7.09 1.50
CA ILE A 153 13.76 7.12 1.56
C ILE A 153 13.39 8.42 2.27
N TYR A 154 12.51 9.22 1.68
CA TYR A 154 12.11 10.49 2.25
C TYR A 154 10.63 10.81 2.03
N GLN A 155 10.08 11.64 2.90
CA GLN A 155 8.74 12.16 2.76
C GLN A 155 8.76 13.40 1.87
N LEU A 156 7.97 13.38 0.81
CA LEU A 156 7.74 14.57 0.01
C LEU A 156 6.74 15.47 0.75
N ALA A 157 7.16 16.72 1.03
CA ALA A 157 6.25 17.69 1.65
C ALA A 157 5.07 17.94 0.69
N GLY A 158 3.85 17.88 1.24
CA GLY A 158 2.67 18.24 0.46
C GLY A 158 2.82 19.67 -0.09
N VAL A 159 2.52 19.83 -1.36
CA VAL A 159 2.38 21.18 -1.94
C VAL A 159 1.05 21.71 -1.42
N ASP A 160 1.11 22.68 -0.51
CA ASP A 160 -0.06 23.42 -0.02
C ASP A 160 -0.77 24.17 -1.17
#